data_73f013fdd87e6c71e6983c76afd1d464
#
_entry.id   73f013fdd87e6c71e6983c76afd1d464
#
_cell.length_a   1.000
_cell.length_b   1.000
_cell.length_c   1.000
_cell.angle_alpha   90.00
_cell.angle_beta   90.00
_cell.angle_gamma   90.00
#
_symmetry.space_group_name_H-M   'P 1'
#
loop_
_entity.id
_entity.type
_entity.pdbx_description
1 polymer ?
#
loop_
_entity_poly.entity_id
_entity_poly.type
_entity_poly.pdbx_seq_one_letter_code
_entity_poly.pdbx_strand_id
1 'polypeptide(L)'
;MNKKVIIFGGDGFCGWPTSLHLSKNGYDVVIVDNLSRRNIDNELSVSSLTPISSIESRIEAWSDLGENKIKFINLDVANDYYELVTLIKDFSPGSIVHFAEQRAAPYSMKTSKTKRYTISNNVNATHNICCAITES
;
A
#
# COMPACT_ATOMS: atom_id res chain seq x y z
N MET A 1 -19.05 -8.14 -13.45
CA MET A 1 -18.30 -8.13 -12.16
C MET A 1 -17.39 -6.92 -12.17
N ASN A 2 -17.40 -6.07 -11.13
CA ASN A 2 -16.50 -4.92 -11.05
C ASN A 2 -15.05 -5.39 -10.83
N LYS A 3 -14.18 -5.16 -11.82
CA LYS A 3 -12.76 -5.58 -11.80
C LYS A 3 -11.81 -4.48 -11.29
N LYS A 4 -12.31 -3.52 -10.54
CA LYS A 4 -11.49 -2.48 -9.91
C LYS A 4 -11.04 -2.94 -8.52
N VAL A 5 -9.77 -2.80 -8.21
CA VAL A 5 -9.21 -3.20 -6.91
C VAL A 5 -8.23 -2.17 -6.37
N ILE A 6 -8.35 -1.85 -5.09
CA ILE A 6 -7.35 -1.06 -4.35
C ILE A 6 -6.51 -2.01 -3.52
N ILE A 7 -5.19 -1.83 -3.56
CA ILE A 7 -4.22 -2.60 -2.77
C ILE A 7 -3.45 -1.63 -1.88
N PHE A 8 -3.79 -1.61 -0.60
CA PHE A 8 -3.06 -0.87 0.42
C PHE A 8 -1.79 -1.62 0.82
N GLY A 9 -0.65 -0.93 0.88
CA GLY A 9 0.65 -1.55 1.10
C GLY A 9 1.23 -2.20 -0.17
N GLY A 10 0.94 -1.63 -1.33
CA GLY A 10 1.29 -2.19 -2.63
C GLY A 10 2.77 -2.12 -3.00
N ASP A 11 3.58 -1.28 -2.33
CA ASP A 11 5.04 -1.27 -2.47
C ASP A 11 5.71 -2.46 -1.76
N GLY A 12 4.98 -3.11 -0.86
CA GLY A 12 5.48 -4.18 0.00
C GLY A 12 5.66 -5.53 -0.69
N PHE A 13 6.24 -6.48 0.09
CA PHE A 13 6.55 -7.84 -0.37
C PHE A 13 5.33 -8.64 -0.84
N CYS A 14 4.19 -8.49 -0.19
CA CYS A 14 2.94 -9.13 -0.59
C CYS A 14 2.15 -8.28 -1.59
N GLY A 15 2.12 -6.96 -1.39
CA GLY A 15 1.30 -6.05 -2.18
C GLY A 15 1.73 -5.99 -3.64
N TRP A 16 3.01 -5.88 -3.93
CA TRP A 16 3.50 -5.79 -5.30
C TRP A 16 3.18 -7.02 -6.16
N PRO A 17 3.53 -8.27 -5.77
CA PRO A 17 3.19 -9.43 -6.58
C PRO A 17 1.68 -9.66 -6.70
N THR A 18 0.89 -9.31 -5.69
CA THR A 18 -0.58 -9.35 -5.77
C THR A 18 -1.08 -8.37 -6.82
N SER A 19 -0.51 -7.15 -6.87
CA SER A 19 -0.86 -6.13 -7.87
C SER A 19 -0.55 -6.60 -9.29
N LEU A 20 0.61 -7.21 -9.50
CA LEU A 20 1.00 -7.79 -10.80
C LEU A 20 0.04 -8.90 -11.22
N HIS A 21 -0.27 -9.81 -10.29
CA HIS A 21 -1.18 -10.94 -10.56
C HIS A 21 -2.57 -10.46 -10.98
N LEU A 22 -3.15 -9.52 -10.23
CA LEU A 22 -4.48 -8.98 -10.53
C LEU A 22 -4.49 -8.18 -11.82
N SER A 23 -3.50 -7.32 -12.04
CA SER A 23 -3.35 -6.55 -13.29
C SER A 23 -3.25 -7.49 -14.49
N LYS A 24 -2.43 -8.54 -14.42
CA LYS A 24 -2.31 -9.56 -15.49
C LYS A 24 -3.64 -10.27 -15.79
N ASN A 25 -4.52 -10.40 -14.80
CA ASN A 25 -5.84 -11.00 -14.96
C ASN A 25 -6.95 -9.98 -15.33
N GLY A 26 -6.54 -8.78 -15.77
CA GLY A 26 -7.43 -7.76 -16.32
C GLY A 26 -8.20 -6.98 -15.26
N TYR A 27 -7.65 -6.86 -14.05
CA TYR A 27 -8.16 -5.93 -13.03
C TYR A 27 -7.55 -4.54 -13.24
N ASP A 28 -8.34 -3.51 -13.04
CA ASP A 28 -7.88 -2.13 -12.89
C ASP A 28 -7.36 -1.95 -11.46
N VAL A 29 -6.04 -1.84 -11.30
CA VAL A 29 -5.36 -1.90 -10.02
C VAL A 29 -4.87 -0.52 -9.60
N VAL A 30 -5.24 -0.10 -8.40
CA VAL A 30 -4.66 1.06 -7.72
C VAL A 30 -3.85 0.57 -6.52
N ILE A 31 -2.57 0.88 -6.51
CA ILE A 31 -1.68 0.69 -5.36
C ILE A 31 -1.70 1.95 -4.51
N VAL A 32 -1.89 1.78 -3.21
CA VAL A 32 -1.78 2.86 -2.22
C VAL A 32 -0.71 2.48 -1.20
N ASP A 33 0.26 3.37 -1.01
CA ASP A 33 1.37 3.15 -0.07
C ASP A 33 1.95 4.50 0.36
N ASN A 34 2.36 4.66 1.61
CA ASN A 34 3.06 5.85 2.11
C ASN A 34 4.59 5.70 2.09
N LEU A 35 5.09 4.60 1.54
CA LEU A 35 6.50 4.24 1.44
C LEU A 35 7.25 4.23 2.79
N SER A 36 6.52 4.07 3.90
CA SER A 36 7.08 4.09 5.25
C SER A 36 8.16 3.04 5.46
N ARG A 37 8.06 1.86 4.81
CA ARG A 37 9.09 0.83 4.88
C ARG A 37 10.43 1.33 4.35
N ARG A 38 10.44 2.07 3.23
CA ARG A 38 11.66 2.65 2.65
C ARG A 38 12.25 3.71 3.56
N ASN A 39 11.40 4.53 4.19
CA ASN A 39 11.83 5.54 5.15
C ASN A 39 12.46 4.91 6.39
N ILE A 40 11.89 3.80 6.89
CA ILE A 40 12.43 3.02 8.02
C ILE A 40 13.78 2.41 7.66
N ASP A 41 13.94 1.85 6.47
CA ASP A 41 15.21 1.30 6.00
C ASP A 41 16.31 2.39 5.97
N ASN A 42 15.97 3.59 5.49
CA ASN A 42 16.87 4.76 5.51
C ASN A 42 17.20 5.21 6.94
N GLU A 43 16.19 5.32 7.82
CA GLU A 43 16.39 5.68 9.25
C GLU A 43 17.35 4.71 9.96
N LEU A 44 17.25 3.44 9.61
CA LEU A 44 18.09 2.39 10.21
C LEU A 44 19.44 2.19 9.49
N SER A 45 19.67 2.91 8.39
CA SER A 45 20.84 2.72 7.52
C SER A 45 21.02 1.27 7.07
N VAL A 46 19.91 0.62 6.72
CA VAL A 46 19.87 -0.75 6.19
C VAL A 46 19.36 -0.75 4.76
N SER A 47 19.64 -1.81 4.03
CA SER A 47 19.16 -2.03 2.67
C SER A 47 18.60 -3.43 2.52
N SER A 48 17.70 -3.61 1.57
CA SER A 48 17.23 -4.94 1.17
C SER A 48 18.37 -5.76 0.58
N LEU A 49 18.37 -7.08 0.84
CA LEU A 49 19.36 -8.02 0.25
C LEU A 49 19.38 -7.95 -1.27
N THR A 50 18.21 -7.76 -1.88
CA THR A 50 18.09 -7.47 -3.31
C THR A 50 17.67 -6.01 -3.46
N PRO A 51 18.36 -5.21 -4.28
CA PRO A 51 17.94 -3.84 -4.56
C PRO A 51 16.50 -3.77 -5.08
N ILE A 52 15.72 -2.84 -4.54
CA ILE A 52 14.33 -2.63 -4.95
C ILE A 52 14.23 -1.27 -5.62
N SER A 53 13.89 -1.25 -6.92
CA SER A 53 13.63 -0.04 -7.67
C SER A 53 12.44 0.75 -7.10
N SER A 54 12.32 2.02 -7.47
CA SER A 54 11.18 2.85 -7.08
C SER A 54 9.86 2.23 -7.57
N ILE A 55 8.75 2.58 -6.94
CA ILE A 55 7.44 2.06 -7.34
C ILE A 55 7.09 2.53 -8.75
N GLU A 56 7.48 3.75 -9.11
CA GLU A 56 7.26 4.33 -10.43
C GLU A 56 8.02 3.54 -11.51
N SER A 57 9.32 3.28 -11.30
CA SER A 57 10.13 2.50 -12.26
C SER A 57 9.60 1.07 -12.44
N ARG A 58 9.07 0.46 -11.36
CA ARG A 58 8.48 -0.88 -11.44
C ARG A 58 7.15 -0.87 -12.19
N ILE A 59 6.33 0.16 -12.02
CA ILE A 59 5.06 0.33 -12.75
C ILE A 59 5.33 0.57 -14.23
N GLU A 60 6.31 1.42 -14.54
CA GLU A 60 6.75 1.67 -15.93
C GLU A 60 7.19 0.37 -16.60
N ALA A 61 8.12 -0.37 -15.98
CA ALA A 61 8.57 -1.65 -16.50
C ALA A 61 7.43 -2.68 -16.67
N TRP A 62 6.43 -2.66 -15.78
CA TRP A 62 5.25 -3.52 -15.94
C TRP A 62 4.38 -3.11 -17.13
N SER A 63 4.21 -1.81 -17.32
CA SER A 63 3.44 -1.26 -18.45
C SER A 63 4.08 -1.58 -19.80
N ASP A 64 5.43 -1.60 -19.87
CA ASP A 64 6.19 -1.95 -21.07
C ASP A 64 6.07 -3.43 -21.47
N LEU A 65 5.73 -4.30 -20.53
CA LEU A 65 5.53 -5.73 -20.77
C LEU A 65 4.13 -6.08 -21.32
N GLY A 66 3.20 -5.13 -21.35
CA GLY A 66 1.85 -5.39 -21.81
C GLY A 66 0.85 -4.26 -21.56
N GLU A 67 -0.42 -4.54 -21.83
CA GLU A 67 -1.50 -3.55 -21.72
C GLU A 67 -2.00 -3.29 -20.29
N ASN A 68 -1.43 -3.97 -19.30
CA ASN A 68 -1.92 -3.96 -17.93
C ASN A 68 -1.39 -2.76 -17.17
N LYS A 69 -2.27 -1.85 -16.78
CA LYS A 69 -1.90 -0.63 -16.07
C LYS A 69 -2.14 -0.77 -14.57
N ILE A 70 -1.13 -0.37 -13.81
CA ILE A 70 -1.22 -0.18 -12.36
C ILE A 70 -1.04 1.31 -12.09
N LYS A 71 -1.89 1.89 -11.23
CA LYS A 71 -1.74 3.28 -10.77
C LYS A 71 -1.18 3.26 -9.35
N PHE A 72 -0.36 4.25 -9.04
CA PHE A 72 0.16 4.47 -7.70
C PHE A 72 -0.37 5.77 -7.11
N ILE A 73 -0.76 5.71 -5.84
CA ILE A 73 -1.17 6.87 -5.03
C ILE A 73 -0.37 6.83 -3.73
N ASN A 74 0.38 7.89 -3.47
CA ASN A 74 1.06 8.06 -2.20
C ASN A 74 0.06 8.61 -1.17
N LEU A 75 -0.31 7.77 -0.19
CA LEU A 75 -1.30 8.13 0.83
C LEU A 75 -1.02 7.34 2.12
N ASP A 76 -1.09 8.03 3.25
CA ASP A 76 -1.02 7.41 4.57
C ASP A 76 -2.42 7.06 5.10
N VAL A 77 -2.86 5.82 4.89
CA VAL A 77 -4.21 5.38 5.30
C VAL A 77 -4.49 5.48 6.80
N ALA A 78 -3.45 5.56 7.63
CA ALA A 78 -3.63 5.75 9.07
C ALA A 78 -3.91 7.21 9.46
N ASN A 79 -3.51 8.18 8.60
CA ASN A 79 -3.56 9.60 8.93
C ASN A 79 -4.40 10.44 7.95
N ASP A 80 -4.46 10.07 6.66
CA ASP A 80 -5.12 10.86 5.60
C ASP A 80 -6.55 10.33 5.33
N TYR A 81 -7.41 10.42 6.34
CA TYR A 81 -8.74 9.78 6.31
C TYR A 81 -9.67 10.32 5.22
N TYR A 82 -9.73 11.63 5.04
CA TYR A 82 -10.66 12.24 4.07
C TYR A 82 -10.23 11.98 2.62
N GLU A 83 -8.93 11.94 2.36
CA GLU A 83 -8.35 11.54 1.08
C GLU A 83 -8.63 10.07 0.78
N LEU A 84 -8.59 9.21 1.81
CA LEU A 84 -8.96 7.80 1.70
C LEU A 84 -10.44 7.63 1.31
N VAL A 85 -11.36 8.33 1.96
CA VAL A 85 -12.79 8.30 1.64
C VAL A 85 -13.01 8.77 0.19
N THR A 86 -12.38 9.88 -0.19
CA THR A 86 -12.47 10.43 -1.55
C THR A 86 -11.97 9.42 -2.58
N LEU A 87 -10.80 8.80 -2.34
CA LEU A 87 -10.24 7.78 -3.23
C LEU A 87 -11.19 6.59 -3.42
N ILE A 88 -11.75 6.05 -2.34
CA ILE A 88 -12.64 4.88 -2.41
C ILE A 88 -13.91 5.25 -3.18
N LYS A 89 -14.49 6.42 -2.89
CA LYS A 89 -15.69 6.92 -3.56
C LYS A 89 -15.47 7.13 -5.07
N ASP A 90 -14.40 7.83 -5.45
CA ASP A 90 -14.12 8.17 -6.85
C ASP A 90 -13.72 6.95 -7.68
N PHE A 91 -12.89 6.09 -7.12
CA PHE A 91 -12.46 4.88 -7.81
C PHE A 91 -13.54 3.81 -7.81
N SER A 92 -14.40 3.75 -6.78
CA SER A 92 -15.47 2.77 -6.63
C SER A 92 -15.01 1.32 -6.84
N PRO A 93 -14.09 0.81 -5.98
CA PRO A 93 -13.52 -0.52 -6.15
C PRO A 93 -14.54 -1.62 -5.92
N GLY A 94 -14.42 -2.73 -6.66
CA GLY A 94 -15.17 -3.96 -6.39
C GLY A 94 -14.56 -4.80 -5.28
N SER A 95 -13.30 -4.55 -4.92
CA SER A 95 -12.57 -5.22 -3.86
C SER A 95 -11.44 -4.36 -3.32
N ILE A 96 -11.12 -4.57 -2.05
CA ILE A 96 -10.00 -3.93 -1.35
C ILE A 96 -9.13 -5.02 -0.73
N VAL A 97 -7.80 -4.90 -0.91
CA VAL A 97 -6.79 -5.76 -0.28
C VAL A 97 -5.92 -4.90 0.62
N HIS A 98 -5.74 -5.30 1.87
CA HIS A 98 -5.00 -4.53 2.86
C HIS A 98 -3.76 -5.25 3.36
N PHE A 99 -2.58 -4.70 3.02
CA PHE A 99 -1.26 -5.12 3.47
C PHE A 99 -0.45 -3.96 4.08
N ALA A 100 -1.06 -2.79 4.28
CA ALA A 100 -0.38 -1.59 4.77
C ALA A 100 -0.15 -1.64 6.29
N GLU A 101 0.62 -2.64 6.71
CA GLU A 101 0.92 -2.93 8.12
C GLU A 101 2.43 -2.83 8.40
N GLN A 102 2.78 -2.26 9.53
CA GLN A 102 4.14 -2.38 10.08
C GLN A 102 4.29 -3.75 10.72
N ARG A 103 4.98 -4.66 10.03
CA ARG A 103 5.09 -6.09 10.37
C ARG A 103 6.36 -6.49 11.12
N ALA A 104 7.39 -5.61 11.12
CA ALA A 104 8.71 -5.99 11.60
C ALA A 104 8.79 -5.93 13.13
N ALA A 105 8.73 -7.07 13.80
CA ALA A 105 8.87 -7.17 15.25
C ALA A 105 10.14 -6.50 15.79
N PRO A 106 11.34 -6.66 15.20
CA PRO A 106 12.54 -5.97 15.67
C PRO A 106 12.40 -4.45 15.68
N TYR A 107 11.76 -3.87 14.65
CA TYR A 107 11.50 -2.43 14.61
C TYR A 107 10.46 -2.02 15.64
N SER A 108 9.31 -2.71 15.68
CA SER A 108 8.21 -2.36 16.59
C SER A 108 8.59 -2.44 18.07
N MET A 109 9.60 -3.23 18.43
CA MET A 109 10.05 -3.41 19.82
C MET A 109 11.23 -2.51 20.20
N LYS A 110 11.81 -1.76 19.26
CA LYS A 110 13.07 -1.04 19.45
C LYS A 110 12.99 0.10 20.49
N THR A 111 11.98 0.95 20.40
CA THR A 111 11.79 2.12 21.27
C THR A 111 10.31 2.35 21.59
N SER A 112 10.01 3.22 22.56
CA SER A 112 8.63 3.65 22.83
C SER A 112 7.98 4.32 21.59
N LYS A 113 8.76 5.09 20.83
CA LYS A 113 8.31 5.73 19.58
C LYS A 113 7.86 4.66 18.58
N THR A 114 8.70 3.66 18.32
CA THR A 114 8.39 2.62 17.32
C THR A 114 7.26 1.69 17.75
N LYS A 115 7.14 1.40 19.07
CA LYS A 115 5.98 0.66 19.61
C LYS A 115 4.67 1.40 19.37
N ARG A 116 4.64 2.70 19.69
CA ARG A 116 3.45 3.54 19.49
C ARG A 116 3.12 3.70 18.02
N TYR A 117 4.12 3.94 17.18
CA TYR A 117 3.95 4.01 15.73
C TYR A 117 3.28 2.73 15.19
N THR A 118 3.80 1.56 15.56
CA THR A 118 3.26 0.27 15.07
C THR A 118 1.79 0.11 15.43
N ILE A 119 1.41 0.36 16.68
CA ILE A 119 0.00 0.25 17.12
C ILE A 119 -0.86 1.29 16.40
N SER A 120 -0.43 2.56 16.38
CA SER A 120 -1.18 3.63 15.73
C SER A 120 -1.36 3.36 14.24
N ASN A 121 -0.29 2.98 13.54
CA ASN A 121 -0.36 2.68 12.11
C ASN A 121 -1.32 1.51 11.84
N ASN A 122 -1.12 0.37 12.48
CA ASN A 122 -1.84 -0.85 12.12
C ASN A 122 -3.32 -0.77 12.50
N VAL A 123 -3.63 -0.29 13.70
CA VAL A 123 -5.02 -0.17 14.16
C VAL A 123 -5.76 0.91 13.40
N ASN A 124 -5.17 2.12 13.26
CA ASN A 124 -5.86 3.21 12.58
C ASN A 124 -6.02 2.93 11.08
N ALA A 125 -5.01 2.37 10.40
CA ALA A 125 -5.14 2.05 8.98
C ALA A 125 -6.31 1.09 8.73
N THR A 126 -6.38 -0.02 9.49
CA THR A 126 -7.47 -0.98 9.35
C THR A 126 -8.83 -0.36 9.67
N HIS A 127 -8.91 0.40 10.77
CA HIS A 127 -10.14 1.08 11.18
C HIS A 127 -10.62 2.09 10.13
N ASN A 128 -9.70 2.95 9.65
CA ASN A 128 -10.00 3.96 8.64
C ASN A 128 -10.51 3.34 7.33
N ILE A 129 -9.90 2.24 6.89
CA ILE A 129 -10.36 1.53 5.69
C ILE A 129 -11.79 1.03 5.88
N CYS A 130 -12.10 0.40 7.02
CA CYS A 130 -13.45 -0.08 7.31
C CYS A 130 -14.47 1.07 7.36
N CYS A 131 -14.14 2.19 8.01
CA CYS A 131 -15.00 3.36 8.04
C CYS A 131 -15.20 3.96 6.65
N ALA A 132 -14.12 4.15 5.89
CA ALA A 132 -14.17 4.74 4.56
C ALA A 132 -15.02 3.91 3.57
N ILE A 133 -15.01 2.59 3.68
CA ILE A 133 -15.88 1.70 2.87
C ILE A 133 -17.37 1.95 3.20
N THR A 134 -17.70 2.25 4.45
CA THR A 134 -19.10 2.48 4.85
C THR A 134 -19.59 3.89 4.54
N GLU A 135 -18.68 4.84 4.36
CA GLU A 135 -18.98 6.24 4.05
C GLU A 135 -18.95 6.56 2.55
N SER A 136 -18.38 5.68 1.73
CA SER A 136 -18.29 5.83 0.28
C SER A 136 -19.41 5.06 -0.45
#